data_15e2d510b1a63363bf885c869b4e10ce
#
_entry.id   15e2d510b1a63363bf885c869b4e10ce
#
_cell.length_a   1.000
_cell.length_b   1.000
_cell.length_c   1.000
_cell.angle_alpha   90.00
_cell.angle_beta   90.00
_cell.angle_gamma   90.00
#
_symmetry.space_group_name_H-M   'P 1'
#
loop_
_entity.id
_entity.type
_entity.pdbx_description
1 polymer ?
#
loop_
_entity_poly.entity_id
_entity_poly.type
_entity_poly.pdbx_seq_one_letter_code
_entity_poly.pdbx_strand_id
1 'polypeptide(L)'
;MILETIHDPRDIKALNDSQTQLLCTELREFLLKNVSKTGGHLASNLGAVELTVAIHRVFDTSRDRLVFDVGHQCYTHKILTGRREQFSSLRQYGGLSGFPKPRESGHDAFIAGHASNSVSVALGMARARTLQHQDYSVLALIGDGALSGGLAYEGLNNAGSSGEPLIVILNDNGMSIDGNVGAVSEHLGLLRSKPAYYEFKKAYRDLLDRNAVGRAVYDFNHHLKTNVKKALLPNSTMFEDMGFTYLGPVNGHDVGQLTNTLKWAKDLNCPVLVHVHTKKGKGYPPAEREPERYHGVGKFDPRMGVPREHKRDFSAVFGDELCKLAKNDETICAITAAMRDGTGLHDFSEQYPVRFFDVGIAEGHAVAMAAGMAKQGLTPVVAIYSSFLQRAYDQLIHDTALSDLHVVFAVDRAGMVGADGETHHGIFDATFLSEIPNMTVLCPSNFAELRTMLDRAVNEIKGPVAIRYPRGGEGNYKEDSGRQNLVVLREGADITLCAYGTMINNVLGAAEILHKQGIEARVVKINAISPLYDRDMREVIGKTKAMLVAEECAGVGCMGQRMAAILGWNKISPERLELCNLGKEFPAQGTVEELYREFGLDAESLAKKAAEVLR
;
A
#
# COMPACT_ATOMS: atom_id res chain seq x y z
N MET A 1 -35.07 -9.28 1.26
CA MET A 1 -33.79 -9.33 0.47
C MET A 1 -33.01 -10.58 0.89
N ILE A 2 -32.35 -11.24 -0.05
CA ILE A 2 -31.52 -12.43 0.27
C ILE A 2 -30.35 -12.06 1.16
N LEU A 3 -29.71 -10.92 0.91
CA LEU A 3 -28.59 -10.44 1.72
C LEU A 3 -28.95 -10.32 3.22
N GLU A 4 -30.19 -10.04 3.55
CA GLU A 4 -30.65 -9.94 4.95
C GLU A 4 -30.68 -11.30 5.67
N THR A 5 -30.79 -12.40 4.92
CA THR A 5 -30.80 -13.76 5.48
C THR A 5 -29.39 -14.37 5.59
N ILE A 6 -28.37 -13.66 5.11
CA ILE A 6 -26.97 -14.11 5.21
C ILE A 6 -26.34 -13.53 6.48
N HIS A 7 -26.03 -14.40 7.42
CA HIS A 7 -25.37 -14.08 8.69
C HIS A 7 -24.02 -14.78 8.82
N ASP A 8 -23.86 -15.90 8.10
CA ASP A 8 -22.66 -16.73 8.10
C ASP A 8 -22.40 -17.26 6.69
N PRO A 9 -21.16 -17.49 6.28
CA PRO A 9 -20.85 -18.02 4.93
C PRO A 9 -21.55 -19.34 4.60
N ARG A 10 -21.94 -20.13 5.61
CA ARG A 10 -22.69 -21.39 5.41
C ARG A 10 -24.07 -21.18 4.81
N ASP A 11 -24.70 -20.04 5.07
CA ASP A 11 -26.02 -19.69 4.51
C ASP A 11 -26.00 -19.61 2.98
N ILE A 12 -24.83 -19.21 2.40
CA ILE A 12 -24.66 -19.11 0.95
C ILE A 12 -24.69 -20.48 0.26
N LYS A 13 -24.26 -21.55 0.95
CA LYS A 13 -24.20 -22.90 0.39
C LYS A 13 -25.58 -23.47 0.09
N ALA A 14 -26.62 -22.99 0.78
CA ALA A 14 -28.00 -23.42 0.60
C ALA A 14 -28.72 -22.70 -0.55
N LEU A 15 -28.16 -21.62 -1.11
CA LEU A 15 -28.79 -20.84 -2.16
C LEU A 15 -28.74 -21.55 -3.52
N ASN A 16 -29.86 -21.51 -4.24
CA ASN A 16 -29.89 -21.90 -5.66
C ASN A 16 -29.25 -20.81 -6.55
N ASP A 17 -29.08 -21.08 -7.84
CA ASP A 17 -28.37 -20.20 -8.75
C ASP A 17 -29.06 -18.83 -8.92
N SER A 18 -30.40 -18.80 -9.01
CA SER A 18 -31.17 -17.54 -9.11
C SER A 18 -31.03 -16.69 -7.85
N GLN A 19 -31.10 -17.33 -6.67
CA GLN A 19 -30.90 -16.66 -5.38
C GLN A 19 -29.47 -16.13 -5.25
N THR A 20 -28.48 -16.89 -5.71
CA THR A 20 -27.07 -16.48 -5.70
C THR A 20 -26.83 -15.27 -6.60
N GLN A 21 -27.48 -15.23 -7.75
CA GLN A 21 -27.37 -14.08 -8.67
C GLN A 21 -28.03 -12.82 -8.09
N LEU A 22 -29.17 -12.98 -7.43
CA LEU A 22 -29.83 -11.88 -6.70
C LEU A 22 -28.96 -11.39 -5.54
N LEU A 23 -28.34 -12.30 -4.77
CA LEU A 23 -27.39 -11.93 -3.71
C LEU A 23 -26.24 -11.07 -4.27
N CYS A 24 -25.65 -11.44 -5.41
CA CYS A 24 -24.58 -10.63 -6.04
C CYS A 24 -25.05 -9.21 -6.41
N THR A 25 -26.29 -9.07 -6.86
CA THR A 25 -26.90 -7.77 -7.17
C THR A 25 -27.06 -6.94 -5.89
N GLU A 26 -27.67 -7.52 -4.85
CA GLU A 26 -27.88 -6.85 -3.55
C GLU A 26 -26.56 -6.48 -2.87
N LEU A 27 -25.52 -7.30 -2.99
CA LEU A 27 -24.17 -6.98 -2.50
C LEU A 27 -23.57 -5.75 -3.19
N ARG A 28 -23.73 -5.61 -4.50
CA ARG A 28 -23.27 -4.41 -5.23
C ARG A 28 -24.00 -3.15 -4.82
N GLU A 29 -25.31 -3.23 -4.68
CA GLU A 29 -26.12 -2.11 -4.20
C GLU A 29 -25.72 -1.70 -2.78
N PHE A 30 -25.49 -2.68 -1.91
CA PHE A 30 -25.02 -2.45 -0.55
C PHE A 30 -23.64 -1.79 -0.53
N LEU A 31 -22.68 -2.29 -1.32
CA LEU A 31 -21.34 -1.72 -1.45
C LEU A 31 -21.38 -0.28 -1.94
N LEU A 32 -22.12 -0.01 -3.01
CA LEU A 32 -22.25 1.35 -3.56
C LEU A 32 -22.87 2.31 -2.53
N LYS A 33 -23.95 1.90 -1.87
CA LYS A 33 -24.66 2.69 -0.84
C LYS A 33 -23.78 3.03 0.36
N ASN A 34 -22.94 2.10 0.82
CA ASN A 34 -22.14 2.31 2.03
C ASN A 34 -20.80 3.01 1.71
N VAL A 35 -20.07 2.54 0.70
CA VAL A 35 -18.77 3.13 0.32
C VAL A 35 -18.92 4.57 -0.17
N SER A 36 -20.03 4.93 -0.83
CA SER A 36 -20.28 6.33 -1.19
C SER A 36 -20.42 7.26 0.03
N LYS A 37 -20.81 6.73 1.19
CA LYS A 37 -20.95 7.49 2.45
C LYS A 37 -19.69 7.51 3.31
N THR A 38 -18.95 6.41 3.34
CA THR A 38 -17.77 6.27 4.19
C THR A 38 -16.47 6.60 3.48
N GLY A 39 -16.45 6.49 2.14
CA GLY A 39 -15.24 6.34 1.35
C GLY A 39 -14.74 4.90 1.36
N GLY A 40 -13.77 4.57 0.52
CA GLY A 40 -13.15 3.25 0.47
C GLY A 40 -12.80 2.80 -0.95
N HIS A 41 -12.46 1.52 -1.10
CA HIS A 41 -12.08 0.92 -2.37
C HIS A 41 -13.34 0.39 -3.10
N LEU A 42 -13.86 1.14 -4.08
CA LEU A 42 -15.14 0.80 -4.68
C LEU A 42 -14.99 -0.13 -5.90
N ALA A 43 -14.23 0.29 -6.92
CA ALA A 43 -14.19 -0.42 -8.20
C ALA A 43 -13.67 -1.86 -8.07
N SER A 44 -12.65 -2.08 -7.24
CA SER A 44 -12.08 -3.42 -6.98
C SER A 44 -13.08 -4.35 -6.29
N ASN A 45 -13.86 -3.83 -5.33
CA ASN A 45 -14.89 -4.62 -4.64
C ASN A 45 -16.06 -4.97 -5.54
N LEU A 46 -16.53 -4.01 -6.37
CA LEU A 46 -17.60 -4.28 -7.34
C LEU A 46 -17.20 -5.35 -8.37
N GLY A 47 -15.92 -5.39 -8.75
CA GLY A 47 -15.39 -6.39 -9.68
C GLY A 47 -15.24 -7.80 -9.10
N ALA A 48 -15.13 -7.95 -7.77
CA ALA A 48 -14.81 -9.22 -7.11
C ALA A 48 -16.02 -9.89 -6.42
N VAL A 49 -17.26 -9.40 -6.62
CA VAL A 49 -18.45 -9.89 -5.91
C VAL A 49 -18.70 -11.37 -6.18
N GLU A 50 -18.89 -11.78 -7.45
CA GLU A 50 -19.17 -13.18 -7.81
C GLU A 50 -18.03 -14.12 -7.43
N LEU A 51 -16.78 -13.68 -7.63
CA LEU A 51 -15.62 -14.44 -7.24
C LEU A 51 -15.61 -14.73 -5.74
N THR A 52 -15.87 -13.71 -4.90
CA THR A 52 -15.92 -13.88 -3.45
C THR A 52 -17.08 -14.77 -3.02
N VAL A 53 -18.27 -14.61 -3.62
CA VAL A 53 -19.42 -15.50 -3.37
C VAL A 53 -19.09 -16.94 -3.75
N ALA A 54 -18.44 -17.18 -4.89
CA ALA A 54 -18.05 -18.52 -5.32
C ALA A 54 -17.03 -19.17 -4.38
N ILE A 55 -16.06 -18.40 -3.87
CA ILE A 55 -15.09 -18.85 -2.85
C ILE A 55 -15.86 -19.34 -1.61
N HIS A 56 -16.79 -18.56 -1.08
CA HIS A 56 -17.57 -18.92 0.11
C HIS A 56 -18.58 -20.05 -0.11
N ARG A 57 -18.98 -20.32 -1.36
CA ARG A 57 -19.78 -21.51 -1.70
C ARG A 57 -18.98 -22.83 -1.63
N VAL A 58 -17.66 -22.75 -1.86
CA VAL A 58 -16.78 -23.94 -1.92
C VAL A 58 -16.02 -24.15 -0.62
N PHE A 59 -15.48 -23.10 -0.07
CA PHE A 59 -14.58 -23.14 1.09
C PHE A 59 -15.28 -22.63 2.36
N ASP A 60 -14.83 -23.13 3.49
CA ASP A 60 -15.24 -22.66 4.82
C ASP A 60 -14.11 -21.84 5.44
N THR A 61 -14.17 -20.53 5.33
CA THR A 61 -13.11 -19.62 5.80
C THR A 61 -12.93 -19.58 7.31
N SER A 62 -13.82 -20.22 8.10
CA SER A 62 -13.58 -20.46 9.52
C SER A 62 -12.52 -21.56 9.75
N ARG A 63 -12.37 -22.47 8.78
CA ARG A 63 -11.41 -23.58 8.78
C ARG A 63 -10.34 -23.42 7.71
N ASP A 64 -10.75 -23.18 6.45
CA ASP A 64 -9.87 -22.94 5.31
C ASP A 64 -9.19 -21.56 5.44
N ARG A 65 -8.02 -21.40 4.86
CA ARG A 65 -7.23 -20.15 4.93
C ARG A 65 -7.30 -19.38 3.62
N LEU A 66 -8.03 -18.26 3.62
CA LEU A 66 -8.08 -17.34 2.48
C LEU A 66 -7.15 -16.15 2.76
N VAL A 67 -6.05 -16.06 2.03
CA VAL A 67 -5.09 -14.95 2.11
C VAL A 67 -5.35 -14.00 0.95
N PHE A 68 -5.71 -12.76 1.27
CA PHE A 68 -5.88 -11.70 0.29
C PHE A 68 -4.55 -11.00 0.00
N ASP A 69 -4.25 -10.78 -1.26
CA ASP A 69 -3.19 -9.85 -1.68
C ASP A 69 -3.73 -8.42 -1.67
N VAL A 70 -2.99 -7.47 -1.12
CA VAL A 70 -3.45 -6.12 -0.78
C VAL A 70 -4.67 -6.14 0.16
N GLY A 71 -5.72 -6.85 -0.21
CA GLY A 71 -6.94 -6.99 0.58
C GLY A 71 -7.96 -5.85 0.45
N HIS A 72 -7.71 -4.88 -0.42
CA HIS A 72 -8.64 -3.76 -0.68
C HIS A 72 -9.95 -4.23 -1.35
N GLN A 73 -10.02 -5.45 -1.89
CA GLN A 73 -11.21 -6.09 -2.49
C GLN A 73 -11.98 -7.00 -1.51
N CYS A 74 -11.76 -6.90 -0.19
CA CYS A 74 -12.31 -7.82 0.80
C CYS A 74 -13.72 -7.46 1.32
N TYR A 75 -14.36 -6.40 0.83
CA TYR A 75 -15.60 -5.91 1.45
C TYR A 75 -16.75 -6.93 1.33
N THR A 76 -16.89 -7.59 0.19
CA THR A 76 -17.85 -8.70 0.04
C THR A 76 -17.58 -9.83 1.05
N HIS A 77 -16.31 -10.19 1.26
CA HIS A 77 -15.92 -11.16 2.27
C HIS A 77 -16.34 -10.72 3.68
N LYS A 78 -16.08 -9.44 4.04
CA LYS A 78 -16.51 -8.91 5.36
C LYS A 78 -18.03 -8.94 5.53
N ILE A 79 -18.80 -8.59 4.48
CA ILE A 79 -20.26 -8.64 4.51
C ILE A 79 -20.75 -10.07 4.78
N LEU A 80 -20.22 -11.04 4.03
CA LEU A 80 -20.64 -12.44 4.07
C LEU A 80 -20.18 -13.15 5.37
N THR A 81 -19.21 -12.61 6.08
CA THR A 81 -18.67 -13.14 7.35
C THR A 81 -19.18 -12.39 8.58
N GLY A 82 -20.42 -11.85 8.51
CA GLY A 82 -21.16 -11.32 9.65
C GLY A 82 -20.86 -9.87 10.05
N ARG A 83 -20.07 -9.12 9.25
CA ARG A 83 -19.70 -7.72 9.56
C ARG A 83 -20.55 -6.68 8.82
N ARG A 84 -21.65 -7.08 8.19
CA ARG A 84 -22.52 -6.20 7.40
C ARG A 84 -23.02 -4.98 8.17
N GLU A 85 -23.46 -5.15 9.40
CA GLU A 85 -24.02 -4.08 10.23
C GLU A 85 -22.97 -3.02 10.62
N GLN A 86 -21.70 -3.36 10.58
CA GLN A 86 -20.58 -2.47 10.91
C GLN A 86 -20.13 -1.59 9.74
N PHE A 87 -20.67 -1.76 8.54
CA PHE A 87 -20.22 -1.03 7.34
C PHE A 87 -20.43 0.48 7.42
N SER A 88 -21.31 0.98 8.28
CA SER A 88 -21.46 2.41 8.54
C SER A 88 -20.21 3.03 9.18
N SER A 89 -19.36 2.22 9.83
CA SER A 89 -18.09 2.63 10.45
C SER A 89 -16.85 2.26 9.63
N LEU A 90 -17.03 1.82 8.36
CA LEU A 90 -15.92 1.40 7.51
C LEU A 90 -14.86 2.51 7.39
N ARG A 91 -13.59 2.20 7.69
CA ARG A 91 -12.43 3.09 7.64
C ARG A 91 -12.51 4.31 8.57
N GLN A 92 -13.39 4.27 9.57
CA GLN A 92 -13.49 5.32 10.59
C GLN A 92 -12.74 4.91 11.86
N TYR A 93 -12.42 5.88 12.68
CA TYR A 93 -11.77 5.65 13.99
C TYR A 93 -12.62 4.71 14.86
N GLY A 94 -11.98 3.69 15.44
CA GLY A 94 -12.67 2.65 16.22
C GLY A 94 -13.64 1.75 15.44
N GLY A 95 -13.74 1.92 14.12
CA GLY A 95 -14.65 1.18 13.25
C GLY A 95 -14.02 0.04 12.47
N LEU A 96 -14.76 -0.43 11.46
CA LEU A 96 -14.35 -1.53 10.59
C LEU A 96 -13.18 -1.12 9.67
N SER A 97 -12.10 -1.92 9.63
CA SER A 97 -10.97 -1.69 8.74
C SER A 97 -11.35 -1.88 7.26
N GLY A 98 -10.67 -1.13 6.38
CA GLY A 98 -10.75 -1.32 4.93
C GLY A 98 -9.99 -2.55 4.38
N PHE A 99 -9.30 -3.30 5.25
CA PHE A 99 -8.48 -4.47 4.90
C PHE A 99 -8.80 -5.64 5.83
N PRO A 100 -8.49 -6.90 5.43
CA PRO A 100 -8.62 -8.05 6.32
C PRO A 100 -7.77 -7.88 7.59
N LYS A 101 -8.35 -8.22 8.74
CA LYS A 101 -7.66 -8.20 10.04
C LYS A 101 -8.08 -9.40 10.88
N PRO A 102 -7.17 -10.32 11.26
CA PRO A 102 -7.48 -11.45 12.13
C PRO A 102 -8.12 -11.06 13.47
N ARG A 103 -7.82 -9.87 13.97
CA ARG A 103 -8.43 -9.36 15.22
C ARG A 103 -9.90 -8.93 15.07
N GLU A 104 -10.38 -8.71 13.84
CA GLU A 104 -11.78 -8.40 13.57
C GLU A 104 -12.64 -9.66 13.38
N SER A 105 -12.07 -10.72 12.80
CA SER A 105 -12.81 -11.93 12.51
C SER A 105 -11.88 -13.13 12.33
N GLY A 106 -12.30 -14.31 12.86
CA GLY A 106 -11.61 -15.58 12.61
C GLY A 106 -11.63 -16.05 11.15
N HIS A 107 -12.44 -15.40 10.31
CA HIS A 107 -12.46 -15.64 8.86
C HIS A 107 -11.33 -14.92 8.10
N ASP A 108 -10.67 -13.93 8.70
CA ASP A 108 -9.53 -13.22 8.13
C ASP A 108 -8.25 -13.98 8.49
N ALA A 109 -7.75 -14.83 7.59
CA ALA A 109 -6.63 -15.71 7.86
C ALA A 109 -5.30 -14.96 8.11
N PHE A 110 -5.12 -13.79 7.51
CA PHE A 110 -3.91 -12.97 7.63
C PHE A 110 -4.23 -11.48 7.46
N ILE A 111 -3.36 -10.63 8.03
CA ILE A 111 -3.43 -9.19 7.78
C ILE A 111 -3.04 -8.89 6.33
N ALA A 112 -3.71 -7.95 5.69
CA ALA A 112 -3.38 -7.49 4.34
C ALA A 112 -3.33 -5.95 4.29
N GLY A 113 -2.74 -5.41 3.23
CA GLY A 113 -2.54 -3.97 3.00
C GLY A 113 -1.48 -3.73 1.93
N HIS A 114 -0.42 -4.54 1.90
CA HIS A 114 0.66 -4.48 0.92
C HIS A 114 0.50 -5.55 -0.16
N ALA A 115 0.91 -5.24 -1.39
CA ALA A 115 0.81 -6.15 -2.53
C ALA A 115 1.88 -7.24 -2.53
N SER A 116 1.64 -8.31 -3.30
CA SER A 116 2.61 -9.33 -3.74
C SER A 116 3.05 -10.34 -2.67
N ASN A 117 2.55 -10.31 -1.44
CA ASN A 117 2.97 -11.21 -0.37
C ASN A 117 2.04 -12.44 -0.17
N SER A 118 0.85 -12.43 -0.75
CA SER A 118 -0.18 -13.43 -0.46
C SER A 118 0.24 -14.87 -0.78
N VAL A 119 0.93 -15.08 -1.90
CA VAL A 119 1.37 -16.42 -2.32
C VAL A 119 2.40 -16.98 -1.34
N SER A 120 3.38 -16.17 -0.91
CA SER A 120 4.40 -16.58 0.06
C SER A 120 3.79 -16.90 1.42
N VAL A 121 2.85 -16.07 1.90
CA VAL A 121 2.12 -16.32 3.16
C VAL A 121 1.29 -17.59 3.07
N ALA A 122 0.54 -17.77 1.99
CA ALA A 122 -0.29 -18.95 1.77
C ALA A 122 0.54 -20.22 1.65
N LEU A 123 1.70 -20.19 0.98
CA LEU A 123 2.63 -21.31 0.93
C LEU A 123 3.14 -21.68 2.32
N GLY A 124 3.49 -20.70 3.16
CA GLY A 124 3.86 -20.93 4.55
C GLY A 124 2.76 -21.63 5.34
N MET A 125 1.49 -21.20 5.18
CA MET A 125 0.33 -21.85 5.80
C MET A 125 0.09 -23.27 5.27
N ALA A 126 0.26 -23.51 3.96
CA ALA A 126 0.12 -24.83 3.36
C ALA A 126 1.16 -25.82 3.90
N ARG A 127 2.41 -25.39 3.99
CA ARG A 127 3.49 -26.21 4.60
C ARG A 127 3.24 -26.49 6.08
N ALA A 128 2.79 -25.50 6.84
CA ALA A 128 2.44 -25.68 8.25
C ALA A 128 1.30 -26.70 8.41
N ARG A 129 0.25 -26.62 7.59
CA ARG A 129 -0.83 -27.60 7.52
C ARG A 129 -0.29 -29.02 7.30
N THR A 130 0.59 -29.21 6.31
CA THR A 130 1.16 -30.51 5.98
C THR A 130 2.01 -31.05 7.12
N LEU A 131 2.88 -30.26 7.71
CA LEU A 131 3.73 -30.63 8.84
C LEU A 131 2.94 -30.95 10.12
N GLN A 132 1.79 -30.29 10.30
CA GLN A 132 0.89 -30.51 11.45
C GLN A 132 -0.15 -31.62 11.17
N HIS A 133 -0.12 -32.27 10.02
CA HIS A 133 -1.09 -33.29 9.60
C HIS A 133 -2.55 -32.80 9.68
N GLN A 134 -2.78 -31.51 9.38
CA GLN A 134 -4.11 -30.91 9.37
C GLN A 134 -4.73 -30.99 7.97
N ASP A 135 -6.05 -30.93 7.90
CA ASP A 135 -6.82 -31.04 6.67
C ASP A 135 -7.69 -29.79 6.48
N TYR A 136 -7.13 -28.74 5.89
CA TYR A 136 -7.84 -27.56 5.43
C TYR A 136 -7.22 -27.04 4.13
N SER A 137 -8.03 -26.34 3.33
CA SER A 137 -7.57 -25.72 2.10
C SER A 137 -6.85 -24.39 2.38
N VAL A 138 -5.85 -24.06 1.56
CA VAL A 138 -5.17 -22.77 1.61
C VAL A 138 -5.29 -22.11 0.24
N LEU A 139 -5.75 -20.84 0.25
CA LEU A 139 -5.99 -20.05 -0.94
C LEU A 139 -5.24 -18.73 -0.85
N ALA A 140 -4.62 -18.31 -1.95
CA ALA A 140 -4.12 -16.94 -2.15
C ALA A 140 -4.97 -16.27 -3.23
N LEU A 141 -5.60 -15.12 -2.92
CA LEU A 141 -6.30 -14.30 -3.90
C LEU A 141 -5.43 -13.10 -4.26
N ILE A 142 -4.82 -13.13 -5.44
CA ILE A 142 -3.89 -12.12 -5.94
C ILE A 142 -4.44 -11.43 -7.18
N GLY A 143 -4.28 -10.10 -7.27
CA GLY A 143 -4.59 -9.32 -8.47
C GLY A 143 -3.44 -9.35 -9.48
N ASP A 144 -3.77 -9.16 -10.75
CA ASP A 144 -2.81 -9.10 -11.86
C ASP A 144 -1.77 -7.98 -11.71
N GLY A 145 -2.16 -6.82 -11.16
CA GLY A 145 -1.21 -5.75 -10.81
C GLY A 145 -0.18 -6.17 -9.77
N ALA A 146 -0.59 -6.95 -8.75
CA ALA A 146 0.30 -7.43 -7.71
C ALA A 146 1.29 -8.50 -8.19
N LEU A 147 1.04 -9.14 -9.33
CA LEU A 147 1.99 -10.05 -9.98
C LEU A 147 3.23 -9.34 -10.51
N SER A 148 3.23 -8.02 -10.69
CA SER A 148 4.44 -7.28 -11.12
C SER A 148 5.51 -7.21 -10.02
N GLY A 149 5.16 -7.47 -8.75
CA GLY A 149 6.10 -7.45 -7.63
C GLY A 149 6.99 -8.69 -7.56
N GLY A 150 8.29 -8.50 -7.29
CA GLY A 150 9.27 -9.58 -7.22
C GLY A 150 8.90 -10.68 -6.24
N LEU A 151 8.41 -10.33 -5.05
CA LEU A 151 8.00 -11.30 -4.02
C LEU A 151 6.89 -12.25 -4.50
N ALA A 152 5.99 -11.80 -5.40
CA ALA A 152 4.98 -12.68 -6.00
C ALA A 152 5.63 -13.77 -6.87
N TYR A 153 6.67 -13.41 -7.64
CA TYR A 153 7.44 -14.39 -8.44
C TYR A 153 8.22 -15.37 -7.57
N GLU A 154 8.86 -14.89 -6.50
CA GLU A 154 9.56 -15.75 -5.53
C GLU A 154 8.57 -16.75 -4.91
N GLY A 155 7.39 -16.26 -4.51
CA GLY A 155 6.32 -17.08 -3.97
C GLY A 155 5.81 -18.13 -4.97
N LEU A 156 5.51 -17.71 -6.20
CA LEU A 156 5.05 -18.62 -7.27
C LEU A 156 6.09 -19.66 -7.64
N ASN A 157 7.35 -19.26 -7.83
CA ASN A 157 8.45 -20.17 -8.16
C ASN A 157 8.62 -21.27 -7.08
N ASN A 158 8.59 -20.87 -5.80
CA ASN A 158 8.71 -21.83 -4.71
C ASN A 158 7.45 -22.68 -4.53
N ALA A 159 6.25 -22.11 -4.66
CA ALA A 159 4.98 -22.82 -4.54
C ALA A 159 4.81 -23.88 -5.63
N GLY A 160 5.06 -23.52 -6.90
CA GLY A 160 4.90 -24.45 -8.03
C GLY A 160 5.86 -25.63 -7.96
N SER A 161 7.10 -25.43 -7.50
CA SER A 161 8.10 -26.50 -7.34
C SER A 161 7.90 -27.35 -6.08
N SER A 162 7.12 -26.87 -5.09
CA SER A 162 7.01 -27.49 -3.77
C SER A 162 6.14 -28.76 -3.74
N GLY A 163 5.19 -28.89 -4.66
CA GLY A 163 4.17 -29.93 -4.63
C GLY A 163 3.08 -29.73 -3.54
N GLU A 164 3.17 -28.67 -2.73
CA GLU A 164 2.18 -28.40 -1.68
C GLU A 164 0.81 -28.06 -2.27
N PRO A 165 -0.27 -28.69 -1.80
CA PRO A 165 -1.62 -28.33 -2.21
C PRO A 165 -1.95 -26.88 -1.79
N LEU A 166 -1.92 -25.99 -2.75
CA LEU A 166 -2.18 -24.56 -2.62
C LEU A 166 -2.97 -24.08 -3.84
N ILE A 167 -4.00 -23.28 -3.63
CA ILE A 167 -4.80 -22.69 -4.70
C ILE A 167 -4.47 -21.20 -4.80
N VAL A 168 -3.83 -20.78 -5.89
CA VAL A 168 -3.62 -19.37 -6.22
C VAL A 168 -4.76 -18.94 -7.16
N ILE A 169 -5.55 -17.97 -6.74
CA ILE A 169 -6.63 -17.37 -7.54
C ILE A 169 -6.10 -16.06 -8.09
N LEU A 170 -5.80 -16.03 -9.38
CA LEU A 170 -5.37 -14.82 -10.08
C LEU A 170 -6.61 -14.07 -10.57
N ASN A 171 -6.92 -12.96 -9.96
CA ASN A 171 -7.99 -12.06 -10.37
C ASN A 171 -7.45 -11.05 -11.38
N ASP A 172 -7.63 -11.34 -12.65
CA ASP A 172 -7.14 -10.55 -13.79
C ASP A 172 -8.24 -9.63 -14.31
N ASN A 173 -8.04 -8.33 -14.18
CA ASN A 173 -8.91 -7.30 -14.74
C ASN A 173 -8.16 -6.31 -15.66
N GLY A 174 -6.89 -6.54 -15.94
CA GLY A 174 -6.03 -5.73 -16.80
C GLY A 174 -5.53 -4.44 -16.16
N MET A 175 -5.77 -4.24 -14.84
CA MET A 175 -5.50 -2.98 -14.17
C MET A 175 -4.96 -3.17 -12.74
N SER A 176 -3.96 -2.34 -12.39
CA SER A 176 -3.59 -2.04 -11.00
C SER A 176 -4.41 -0.82 -10.49
N ILE A 177 -3.78 0.23 -10.01
CA ILE A 177 -4.42 1.55 -9.87
C ILE A 177 -4.64 2.11 -11.29
N ASP A 178 -3.58 2.17 -12.11
CA ASP A 178 -3.57 2.46 -13.55
C ASP A 178 -3.55 1.15 -14.37
N GLY A 179 -3.43 1.26 -15.70
CA GLY A 179 -3.21 0.11 -16.57
C GLY A 179 -1.91 -0.65 -16.18
N ASN A 180 -1.98 -1.97 -16.20
CA ASN A 180 -0.79 -2.78 -15.87
C ASN A 180 0.32 -2.60 -16.91
N VAL A 181 1.57 -2.62 -16.46
CA VAL A 181 2.75 -2.49 -17.29
C VAL A 181 3.59 -3.78 -17.33
N GLY A 182 4.40 -3.94 -18.37
CA GLY A 182 5.38 -5.01 -18.51
C GLY A 182 4.87 -6.26 -19.22
N ALA A 183 5.82 -7.13 -19.62
CA ALA A 183 5.60 -8.32 -20.45
C ALA A 183 4.59 -9.33 -19.86
N VAL A 184 4.48 -9.41 -18.53
CA VAL A 184 3.51 -10.29 -17.88
C VAL A 184 2.09 -9.83 -18.12
N SER A 185 1.84 -8.51 -18.08
CA SER A 185 0.53 -7.94 -18.42
C SER A 185 0.14 -8.25 -19.87
N GLU A 186 1.10 -8.13 -20.80
CA GLU A 186 0.89 -8.51 -22.20
C GLU A 186 0.59 -10.02 -22.33
N HIS A 187 1.33 -10.87 -21.61
CA HIS A 187 1.10 -12.32 -21.61
C HIS A 187 -0.30 -12.67 -21.09
N LEU A 188 -0.74 -12.07 -19.99
CA LEU A 188 -2.10 -12.24 -19.47
C LEU A 188 -3.15 -11.74 -20.47
N GLY A 189 -2.89 -10.63 -21.18
CA GLY A 189 -3.72 -10.15 -22.28
C GLY A 189 -3.91 -11.18 -23.40
N LEU A 190 -2.83 -11.87 -23.79
CA LEU A 190 -2.87 -12.94 -24.76
C LEU A 190 -3.67 -14.16 -24.26
N LEU A 191 -3.55 -14.52 -22.98
CA LEU A 191 -4.32 -15.61 -22.38
C LEU A 191 -5.82 -15.29 -22.35
N ARG A 192 -6.20 -14.05 -22.01
CA ARG A 192 -7.61 -13.59 -22.05
C ARG A 192 -8.25 -13.74 -23.43
N SER A 193 -7.48 -13.56 -24.50
CA SER A 193 -7.97 -13.64 -25.89
C SER A 193 -8.16 -15.08 -26.42
N LYS A 194 -7.79 -16.12 -25.63
CA LYS A 194 -7.84 -17.53 -26.05
C LYS A 194 -8.78 -18.40 -25.18
N PRO A 195 -10.11 -18.18 -25.16
CA PRO A 195 -11.04 -18.97 -24.36
C PRO A 195 -11.09 -20.45 -24.78
N ALA A 196 -10.69 -20.79 -26.00
CA ALA A 196 -10.67 -22.16 -26.53
C ALA A 196 -9.77 -23.13 -25.72
N TYR A 197 -8.77 -22.64 -25.00
CA TYR A 197 -7.88 -23.47 -24.17
C TYR A 197 -8.59 -24.08 -22.96
N TYR A 198 -9.47 -23.33 -22.29
CA TYR A 198 -10.28 -23.83 -21.17
C TYR A 198 -11.31 -24.85 -21.63
N GLU A 199 -12.03 -24.56 -22.72
CA GLU A 199 -13.05 -25.47 -23.28
C GLU A 199 -12.42 -26.79 -23.76
N PHE A 200 -11.21 -26.75 -24.34
CA PHE A 200 -10.47 -27.96 -24.73
C PHE A 200 -10.08 -28.79 -23.50
N LYS A 201 -9.54 -28.23 -22.45
CA LYS A 201 -9.21 -28.96 -21.20
C LYS A 201 -10.45 -29.54 -20.53
N LYS A 202 -11.56 -28.80 -20.53
CA LYS A 202 -12.85 -29.30 -20.02
C LYS A 202 -13.39 -30.46 -20.82
N ALA A 203 -13.41 -30.35 -22.15
CA ALA A 203 -13.84 -31.42 -23.04
C ALA A 203 -12.95 -32.67 -22.92
N TYR A 204 -11.64 -32.50 -22.79
CA TYR A 204 -10.69 -33.61 -22.57
C TYR A 204 -10.94 -34.32 -21.23
N ARG A 205 -11.20 -33.55 -20.15
CA ARG A 205 -11.59 -34.11 -18.85
C ARG A 205 -12.91 -34.87 -18.93
N ASP A 206 -13.96 -34.25 -19.48
CA ASP A 206 -15.30 -34.84 -19.60
C ASP A 206 -15.27 -36.15 -20.42
N LEU A 207 -14.30 -36.26 -21.35
CA LEU A 207 -14.05 -37.49 -22.11
C LEU A 207 -13.38 -38.56 -21.24
N LEU A 208 -12.45 -38.18 -20.34
CA LEU A 208 -11.72 -39.10 -19.47
C LEU A 208 -12.57 -39.54 -18.26
N ASP A 209 -13.42 -38.68 -17.72
CA ASP A 209 -14.29 -38.97 -16.57
C ASP A 209 -15.43 -39.97 -16.91
N ARG A 210 -15.73 -40.16 -18.20
CA ARG A 210 -16.79 -41.12 -18.65
C ARG A 210 -16.44 -42.58 -18.47
N ASN A 211 -15.15 -42.94 -18.26
CA ASN A 211 -14.71 -44.33 -18.11
C ASN A 211 -13.71 -44.50 -16.96
N ALA A 212 -13.83 -45.57 -16.17
CA ALA A 212 -12.92 -45.90 -15.07
C ALA A 212 -11.44 -46.03 -15.50
N VAL A 213 -11.19 -46.44 -16.75
CA VAL A 213 -9.86 -46.53 -17.38
C VAL A 213 -9.31 -45.11 -17.67
N GLY A 214 -10.18 -44.14 -18.03
CA GLY A 214 -9.79 -42.75 -18.28
C GLY A 214 -9.29 -42.05 -17.05
N ARG A 215 -9.84 -42.31 -15.86
CA ARG A 215 -9.35 -41.78 -14.57
C ARG A 215 -7.95 -42.28 -14.24
N ALA A 216 -7.68 -43.56 -14.40
CA ALA A 216 -6.36 -44.17 -14.19
C ALA A 216 -5.31 -43.62 -15.19
N VAL A 217 -5.71 -43.32 -16.43
CA VAL A 217 -4.85 -42.71 -17.45
C VAL A 217 -4.61 -41.21 -17.14
N TYR A 218 -5.60 -40.50 -16.59
CA TYR A 218 -5.45 -39.12 -16.15
C TYR A 218 -4.45 -39.01 -14.97
N ASP A 219 -4.61 -39.88 -13.96
CA ASP A 219 -3.74 -39.94 -12.79
C ASP A 219 -2.31 -40.38 -13.19
N PHE A 220 -2.16 -41.32 -14.12
CA PHE A 220 -0.88 -41.75 -14.67
C PHE A 220 -0.20 -40.63 -15.48
N ASN A 221 -0.93 -39.88 -16.30
CA ASN A 221 -0.41 -38.72 -17.04
C ASN A 221 -0.06 -37.55 -16.14
N HIS A 222 -0.69 -37.44 -14.97
CA HIS A 222 -0.35 -36.41 -13.99
C HIS A 222 1.01 -36.67 -13.32
N HIS A 223 1.43 -37.94 -13.22
CA HIS A 223 2.74 -38.36 -12.69
C HIS A 223 3.83 -38.52 -13.77
N LEU A 224 3.48 -38.47 -15.07
CA LEU A 224 4.48 -38.47 -16.13
C LEU A 224 5.24 -37.14 -16.17
N LYS A 225 6.56 -37.24 -15.99
CA LYS A 225 7.51 -36.13 -15.96
C LYS A 225 7.22 -35.12 -17.08
N THR A 226 7.24 -33.86 -16.71
CA THR A 226 6.99 -32.62 -17.45
C THR A 226 7.50 -32.57 -18.91
N ASN A 227 8.53 -33.35 -19.25
CA ASN A 227 9.17 -33.32 -20.58
C ASN A 227 8.35 -34.01 -21.68
N VAL A 228 7.49 -35.00 -21.35
CA VAL A 228 6.63 -35.67 -22.36
C VAL A 228 5.38 -34.82 -22.64
N LYS A 229 4.90 -34.07 -21.63
CA LYS A 229 3.78 -33.14 -21.77
C LYS A 229 4.15 -31.93 -22.66
N LYS A 230 5.37 -31.42 -22.57
CA LYS A 230 5.86 -30.31 -23.39
C LYS A 230 5.97 -30.64 -24.88
N ALA A 231 6.20 -31.93 -25.22
CA ALA A 231 6.32 -32.37 -26.62
C ALA A 231 4.94 -32.52 -27.31
N LEU A 232 3.85 -32.69 -26.54
CA LEU A 232 2.51 -32.99 -27.06
C LEU A 232 1.54 -31.80 -27.02
N LEU A 233 1.82 -30.73 -26.23
CA LEU A 233 1.01 -29.52 -26.11
C LEU A 233 1.83 -28.30 -26.47
N PRO A 234 1.77 -27.80 -27.70
CA PRO A 234 2.37 -26.51 -28.02
C PRO A 234 1.61 -25.40 -27.28
N ASN A 235 2.30 -24.62 -26.44
CA ASN A 235 1.88 -23.47 -25.65
C ASN A 235 1.51 -23.77 -24.18
N SER A 236 2.48 -24.26 -23.38
CA SER A 236 2.35 -24.19 -21.93
C SER A 236 2.35 -22.72 -21.48
N THR A 237 1.56 -22.37 -20.46
CA THR A 237 1.60 -21.06 -19.83
C THR A 237 2.84 -20.98 -18.94
N MET A 238 3.34 -19.77 -18.66
CA MET A 238 4.46 -19.57 -17.73
C MET A 238 4.18 -20.19 -16.34
N PHE A 239 2.91 -20.25 -15.93
CA PHE A 239 2.51 -20.85 -14.65
C PHE A 239 2.65 -22.38 -14.66
N GLU A 240 2.36 -23.03 -15.80
CA GLU A 240 2.59 -24.46 -15.96
C GLU A 240 4.09 -24.78 -16.00
N ASP A 241 4.90 -23.89 -16.58
CA ASP A 241 6.36 -24.02 -16.57
C ASP A 241 6.94 -23.88 -15.16
N MET A 242 6.32 -23.08 -14.29
CA MET A 242 6.64 -22.99 -12.87
C MET A 242 6.19 -24.19 -12.03
N GLY A 243 5.35 -25.09 -12.59
CA GLY A 243 4.89 -26.31 -11.91
C GLY A 243 3.44 -26.29 -11.40
N PHE A 244 2.67 -25.25 -11.70
CA PHE A 244 1.25 -25.19 -11.35
C PHE A 244 0.39 -25.98 -12.34
N THR A 245 -0.71 -26.54 -11.84
CA THR A 245 -1.83 -26.90 -12.68
C THR A 245 -2.64 -25.63 -12.99
N TYR A 246 -2.61 -25.19 -14.23
CA TYR A 246 -3.32 -23.99 -14.67
C TYR A 246 -4.76 -24.28 -15.05
N LEU A 247 -5.72 -23.54 -14.47
CA LEU A 247 -7.16 -23.58 -14.76
C LEU A 247 -7.63 -22.19 -15.17
N GLY A 248 -8.04 -22.02 -16.41
CA GLY A 248 -8.56 -20.75 -16.88
C GLY A 248 -8.19 -20.41 -18.34
N PRO A 249 -8.49 -19.17 -18.78
CA PRO A 249 -9.21 -18.13 -18.04
C PRO A 249 -10.70 -18.46 -17.82
N VAL A 250 -11.22 -18.14 -16.64
CA VAL A 250 -12.60 -18.39 -16.22
C VAL A 250 -13.35 -17.05 -16.15
N ASN A 251 -14.62 -17.02 -16.56
CA ASN A 251 -15.42 -15.81 -16.40
C ASN A 251 -15.68 -15.53 -14.90
N GLY A 252 -15.09 -14.45 -14.39
CA GLY A 252 -15.18 -14.05 -12.99
C GLY A 252 -16.55 -13.50 -12.56
N HIS A 253 -17.50 -13.37 -13.51
CA HIS A 253 -18.88 -12.94 -13.24
C HIS A 253 -19.90 -14.09 -13.42
N ASP A 254 -19.43 -15.31 -13.61
CA ASP A 254 -20.26 -16.53 -13.64
C ASP A 254 -19.99 -17.37 -12.38
N VAL A 255 -20.88 -17.25 -11.37
CA VAL A 255 -20.74 -17.96 -10.10
C VAL A 255 -20.77 -19.48 -10.27
N GLY A 256 -21.57 -19.98 -11.22
CA GLY A 256 -21.66 -21.42 -11.51
C GLY A 256 -20.34 -21.96 -12.04
N GLN A 257 -19.78 -21.32 -13.06
CA GLN A 257 -18.48 -21.68 -13.62
C GLN A 257 -17.36 -21.57 -12.58
N LEU A 258 -17.31 -20.47 -11.80
CA LEU A 258 -16.34 -20.26 -10.72
C LEU A 258 -16.44 -21.36 -9.66
N THR A 259 -17.67 -21.67 -9.19
CA THR A 259 -17.89 -22.69 -8.17
C THR A 259 -17.40 -24.07 -8.63
N ASN A 260 -17.69 -24.44 -9.88
CA ASN A 260 -17.25 -25.72 -10.43
C ASN A 260 -15.71 -25.79 -10.59
N THR A 261 -15.09 -24.70 -11.06
CA THR A 261 -13.63 -24.61 -11.21
C THR A 261 -12.93 -24.68 -9.86
N LEU A 262 -13.43 -23.96 -8.84
CA LEU A 262 -12.87 -23.96 -7.49
C LEU A 262 -13.02 -25.33 -6.79
N LYS A 263 -14.15 -26.04 -6.98
CA LYS A 263 -14.30 -27.42 -6.52
C LYS A 263 -13.26 -28.32 -7.16
N TRP A 264 -13.11 -28.21 -8.48
CA TRP A 264 -12.08 -28.98 -9.17
C TRP A 264 -10.67 -28.66 -8.67
N ALA A 265 -10.33 -27.38 -8.51
CA ALA A 265 -9.03 -26.96 -7.94
C ALA A 265 -8.78 -27.57 -6.56
N LYS A 266 -9.82 -27.65 -5.71
CA LYS A 266 -9.75 -28.27 -4.38
C LYS A 266 -9.43 -29.76 -4.44
N ASP A 267 -10.02 -30.47 -5.39
CA ASP A 267 -9.89 -31.94 -5.53
C ASP A 267 -8.53 -32.39 -6.11
N LEU A 268 -7.78 -31.47 -6.76
CA LEU A 268 -6.51 -31.79 -7.44
C LEU A 268 -5.35 -32.09 -6.49
N ASN A 269 -5.42 -31.65 -5.23
CA ASN A 269 -4.41 -31.89 -4.20
C ASN A 269 -2.96 -31.62 -4.65
N CYS A 270 -2.73 -30.56 -5.39
CA CYS A 270 -1.43 -30.10 -5.91
C CYS A 270 -1.42 -28.57 -6.01
N PRO A 271 -0.29 -27.90 -6.34
CA PRO A 271 -0.30 -26.48 -6.65
C PRO A 271 -1.20 -26.17 -7.85
N VAL A 272 -2.22 -25.33 -7.66
CA VAL A 272 -3.18 -24.94 -8.71
C VAL A 272 -3.19 -23.43 -8.84
N LEU A 273 -3.19 -22.93 -10.09
CA LEU A 273 -3.46 -21.53 -10.38
C LEU A 273 -4.79 -21.42 -11.15
N VAL A 274 -5.77 -20.76 -10.55
CA VAL A 274 -7.07 -20.45 -11.17
C VAL A 274 -7.02 -19.03 -11.70
N HIS A 275 -6.97 -18.88 -13.02
CA HIS A 275 -6.97 -17.58 -13.70
C HIS A 275 -8.41 -17.13 -13.93
N VAL A 276 -8.82 -16.04 -13.28
CA VAL A 276 -10.19 -15.51 -13.29
C VAL A 276 -10.18 -14.15 -13.96
N HIS A 277 -10.94 -13.98 -15.03
CA HIS A 277 -11.10 -12.69 -15.71
C HIS A 277 -12.31 -11.94 -15.15
N THR A 278 -12.08 -10.74 -14.57
CA THR A 278 -13.12 -9.87 -14.00
C THR A 278 -13.13 -8.49 -14.68
N LYS A 279 -14.19 -7.73 -14.42
CA LYS A 279 -14.31 -6.33 -14.82
C LYS A 279 -14.32 -5.43 -13.58
N LYS A 280 -13.30 -4.59 -13.44
CA LYS A 280 -13.22 -3.61 -12.35
C LYS A 280 -14.38 -2.63 -12.43
N GLY A 281 -15.05 -2.32 -11.31
CA GLY A 281 -16.21 -1.43 -11.27
C GLY A 281 -17.54 -2.04 -11.74
N LYS A 282 -17.62 -3.35 -11.96
CA LYS A 282 -18.79 -4.09 -12.50
C LYS A 282 -20.10 -3.69 -11.84
N GLY A 283 -21.10 -3.31 -12.67
CA GLY A 283 -22.45 -2.97 -12.23
C GLY A 283 -22.65 -1.50 -11.82
N TYR A 284 -21.57 -0.68 -11.90
CA TYR A 284 -21.69 0.77 -11.74
C TYR A 284 -21.00 1.47 -12.92
N PRO A 285 -21.76 1.95 -13.93
CA PRO A 285 -21.21 2.44 -15.19
C PRO A 285 -20.14 3.53 -15.08
N PRO A 286 -20.18 4.46 -14.11
CA PRO A 286 -19.09 5.41 -13.93
C PRO A 286 -17.75 4.72 -13.54
N ALA A 287 -17.79 3.74 -12.64
CA ALA A 287 -16.60 2.99 -12.23
C ALA A 287 -16.12 1.98 -13.30
N GLU A 288 -16.99 1.51 -14.19
CA GLU A 288 -16.60 0.68 -15.32
C GLU A 288 -15.86 1.46 -16.41
N ARG A 289 -16.15 2.76 -16.54
CA ARG A 289 -15.53 3.65 -17.56
C ARG A 289 -14.23 4.27 -17.08
N GLU A 290 -14.15 4.63 -15.79
CA GLU A 290 -13.00 5.31 -15.18
C GLU A 290 -12.59 4.55 -13.89
N PRO A 291 -12.17 3.25 -13.98
CA PRO A 291 -11.96 2.40 -12.80
C PRO A 291 -10.82 2.87 -11.89
N GLU A 292 -9.82 3.58 -12.43
CA GLU A 292 -8.74 4.23 -11.68
C GLU A 292 -9.29 5.27 -10.71
N ARG A 293 -10.21 6.10 -11.17
CA ARG A 293 -10.84 7.16 -10.37
C ARG A 293 -11.71 6.63 -9.25
N TYR A 294 -12.26 5.42 -9.43
CA TYR A 294 -13.08 4.71 -8.45
C TYR A 294 -12.29 3.64 -7.68
N HIS A 295 -10.96 3.61 -7.81
CA HIS A 295 -10.11 2.69 -7.05
C HIS A 295 -10.21 2.99 -5.55
N GLY A 296 -9.85 4.21 -5.13
CA GLY A 296 -9.97 4.69 -3.75
C GLY A 296 -10.76 6.00 -3.73
N VAL A 297 -11.97 5.98 -3.19
CA VAL A 297 -12.89 7.13 -3.22
C VAL A 297 -13.09 7.73 -1.83
N GLY A 298 -13.26 9.05 -1.78
CA GLY A 298 -13.85 9.75 -0.65
C GLY A 298 -15.38 9.60 -0.63
N LYS A 299 -16.07 10.40 0.18
CA LYS A 299 -17.54 10.48 0.17
C LYS A 299 -18.03 11.12 -1.12
N PHE A 300 -19.07 10.56 -1.76
CA PHE A 300 -19.66 11.10 -3.00
C PHE A 300 -21.15 10.72 -3.15
N ASP A 301 -21.88 11.44 -4.00
CA ASP A 301 -23.25 11.05 -4.41
C ASP A 301 -23.16 10.05 -5.57
N PRO A 302 -23.67 8.81 -5.47
CA PRO A 302 -23.63 7.84 -6.56
C PRO A 302 -24.29 8.28 -7.88
N ARG A 303 -25.20 9.25 -7.83
CA ARG A 303 -25.85 9.80 -9.03
C ARG A 303 -24.96 10.80 -9.76
N MET A 304 -24.10 11.52 -9.04
CA MET A 304 -23.19 12.52 -9.57
C MET A 304 -21.80 11.97 -9.88
N GLY A 305 -21.44 10.85 -9.24
CA GLY A 305 -20.10 10.26 -9.29
C GLY A 305 -19.09 10.99 -8.40
N VAL A 306 -17.83 10.57 -8.47
CA VAL A 306 -16.72 11.19 -7.73
C VAL A 306 -16.42 12.57 -8.34
N PRO A 307 -16.24 13.64 -7.55
CA PRO A 307 -15.85 14.96 -8.06
C PRO A 307 -14.55 14.93 -8.88
N ARG A 308 -14.47 15.74 -9.93
CA ARG A 308 -13.25 15.86 -10.75
C ARG A 308 -12.23 16.83 -10.16
N GLU A 309 -12.72 17.82 -9.42
CA GLU A 309 -11.85 18.79 -8.77
C GLU A 309 -11.21 18.19 -7.53
N HIS A 310 -9.89 18.20 -7.48
CA HIS A 310 -9.12 17.89 -6.30
C HIS A 310 -8.60 19.19 -5.66
N LYS A 311 -8.69 19.28 -4.33
CA LYS A 311 -7.98 20.34 -3.62
C LYS A 311 -6.49 20.15 -3.88
N ARG A 312 -5.78 21.28 -4.11
CA ARG A 312 -4.33 21.26 -4.27
C ARG A 312 -3.68 20.67 -3.02
N ASP A 313 -2.83 19.68 -3.22
CA ASP A 313 -2.11 18.95 -2.18
C ASP A 313 -0.60 18.92 -2.46
N PHE A 314 0.17 18.30 -1.55
CA PHE A 314 1.62 18.19 -1.70
C PHE A 314 2.02 17.42 -2.95
N SER A 315 1.30 16.35 -3.30
CA SER A 315 1.59 15.55 -4.50
C SER A 315 1.43 16.38 -5.78
N ALA A 316 0.36 17.16 -5.89
CA ALA A 316 0.13 18.05 -7.05
C ALA A 316 1.21 19.13 -7.13
N VAL A 317 1.62 19.72 -6.00
CA VAL A 317 2.69 20.73 -5.95
C VAL A 317 4.04 20.13 -6.34
N PHE A 318 4.33 18.92 -5.91
CA PHE A 318 5.54 18.19 -6.30
C PHE A 318 5.56 17.97 -7.82
N GLY A 319 4.49 17.44 -8.40
CA GLY A 319 4.40 17.19 -9.85
C GLY A 319 4.54 18.46 -10.69
N ASP A 320 3.83 19.53 -10.30
CA ASP A 320 3.94 20.85 -10.94
C ASP A 320 5.40 21.37 -10.94
N GLU A 321 6.08 21.27 -9.81
CA GLU A 321 7.44 21.76 -9.69
C GLU A 321 8.45 20.90 -10.43
N LEU A 322 8.28 19.58 -10.40
CA LEU A 322 9.13 18.66 -11.16
C LEU A 322 9.03 18.91 -12.67
N CYS A 323 7.81 19.18 -13.19
CA CYS A 323 7.63 19.56 -14.59
C CYS A 323 8.39 20.84 -14.96
N LYS A 324 8.40 21.83 -14.09
CA LYS A 324 9.14 23.09 -14.32
C LYS A 324 10.66 22.87 -14.33
N LEU A 325 11.17 22.07 -13.38
CA LEU A 325 12.60 21.72 -13.34
C LEU A 325 13.01 20.94 -14.59
N ALA A 326 12.23 19.92 -14.97
CA ALA A 326 12.49 19.08 -16.13
C ALA A 326 12.39 19.83 -17.49
N LYS A 327 11.72 20.97 -17.53
CA LYS A 327 11.70 21.85 -18.72
C LYS A 327 13.07 22.43 -19.01
N ASN A 328 13.86 22.69 -17.96
CA ASN A 328 15.14 23.37 -18.04
C ASN A 328 16.33 22.40 -17.97
N ASP A 329 16.10 21.15 -17.55
CA ASP A 329 17.11 20.12 -17.41
C ASP A 329 16.60 18.79 -18.00
N GLU A 330 17.20 18.38 -19.13
CA GLU A 330 16.85 17.15 -19.84
C GLU A 330 17.33 15.89 -19.12
N THR A 331 18.23 15.98 -18.15
CA THR A 331 18.71 14.84 -17.36
C THR A 331 17.68 14.34 -16.37
N ILE A 332 16.72 15.18 -15.97
CA ILE A 332 15.66 14.82 -15.02
C ILE A 332 14.72 13.80 -15.63
N CYS A 333 14.58 12.66 -14.97
CA CYS A 333 13.59 11.64 -15.27
C CYS A 333 12.79 11.25 -14.02
N ALA A 334 11.54 10.85 -14.20
CA ALA A 334 10.64 10.46 -13.10
C ALA A 334 10.34 8.97 -13.14
N ILE A 335 10.40 8.34 -11.98
CA ILE A 335 10.15 6.90 -11.80
C ILE A 335 9.10 6.73 -10.71
N THR A 336 8.14 5.84 -10.93
CA THR A 336 7.16 5.44 -9.91
C THR A 336 6.86 3.94 -9.98
N ALA A 337 6.18 3.42 -8.98
CA ALA A 337 5.80 2.02 -8.87
C ALA A 337 4.27 1.87 -8.78
N ALA A 338 3.58 2.00 -9.92
CA ALA A 338 2.12 1.97 -10.06
C ALA A 338 1.40 3.08 -9.24
N MET A 339 2.04 4.24 -9.06
CA MET A 339 1.53 5.35 -8.26
C MET A 339 1.54 6.69 -9.01
N ARG A 340 1.48 6.67 -10.34
CA ARG A 340 1.58 7.87 -11.21
C ARG A 340 0.69 9.03 -10.75
N ASP A 341 -0.61 8.81 -10.70
CA ASP A 341 -1.57 9.85 -10.34
C ASP A 341 -1.49 10.19 -8.84
N GLY A 342 -1.30 9.18 -8.02
CA GLY A 342 -1.23 9.35 -6.57
C GLY A 342 -0.01 10.12 -6.07
N THR A 343 1.08 10.16 -6.83
CA THR A 343 2.29 10.95 -6.53
C THR A 343 2.37 12.27 -7.32
N GLY A 344 1.31 12.61 -8.08
CA GLY A 344 1.25 13.85 -8.86
C GLY A 344 2.07 13.84 -10.17
N LEU A 345 2.47 12.66 -10.66
CA LEU A 345 3.29 12.52 -11.87
C LEU A 345 2.48 12.43 -13.17
N HIS A 346 1.15 12.61 -13.12
CA HIS A 346 0.29 12.57 -14.29
C HIS A 346 0.78 13.50 -15.39
N ASP A 347 0.88 14.80 -15.11
CA ASP A 347 1.30 15.82 -16.06
C ASP A 347 2.74 15.62 -16.56
N PHE A 348 3.64 15.13 -15.69
CA PHE A 348 4.99 14.78 -16.10
C PHE A 348 4.99 13.65 -17.13
N SER A 349 4.16 12.63 -16.92
CA SER A 349 4.07 11.48 -17.83
C SER A 349 3.53 11.88 -19.22
N GLU A 350 2.66 12.88 -19.30
CA GLU A 350 2.14 13.40 -20.56
C GLU A 350 3.10 14.36 -21.27
N GLN A 351 3.77 15.25 -20.51
CA GLN A 351 4.70 16.23 -21.06
C GLN A 351 6.04 15.61 -21.45
N TYR A 352 6.51 14.62 -20.71
CA TYR A 352 7.84 14.00 -20.88
C TYR A 352 7.77 12.47 -20.94
N PRO A 353 6.99 11.85 -21.85
CA PRO A 353 6.72 10.42 -21.85
C PRO A 353 7.98 9.54 -21.98
N VAL A 354 9.03 10.02 -22.66
CA VAL A 354 10.31 9.29 -22.80
C VAL A 354 11.22 9.37 -21.57
N ARG A 355 10.88 10.24 -20.61
CA ARG A 355 11.59 10.42 -19.34
C ARG A 355 10.77 9.99 -18.14
N PHE A 356 9.60 9.40 -18.38
CA PHE A 356 8.72 8.85 -17.35
C PHE A 356 8.73 7.32 -17.38
N PHE A 357 8.89 6.70 -16.21
CA PHE A 357 8.98 5.25 -16.06
C PHE A 357 8.05 4.78 -14.93
N ASP A 358 6.96 4.09 -15.28
CA ASP A 358 6.19 3.30 -14.32
C ASP A 358 6.67 1.85 -14.40
N VAL A 359 7.15 1.32 -13.29
CA VAL A 359 7.70 -0.03 -13.21
C VAL A 359 6.71 -1.08 -12.71
N GLY A 360 5.45 -0.71 -12.53
CA GLY A 360 4.46 -1.55 -11.84
C GLY A 360 4.72 -1.58 -10.33
N ILE A 361 4.12 -2.52 -9.60
CA ILE A 361 4.29 -2.63 -8.14
C ILE A 361 5.65 -3.30 -7.84
N ALA A 362 6.74 -2.55 -8.08
CA ALA A 362 8.12 -3.07 -8.01
C ALA A 362 9.10 -2.00 -7.47
N GLU A 363 8.91 -1.60 -6.22
CA GLU A 363 9.62 -0.49 -5.58
C GLU A 363 11.14 -0.72 -5.54
N GLY A 364 11.60 -1.93 -5.24
CA GLY A 364 13.02 -2.30 -5.27
C GLY A 364 13.63 -2.13 -6.66
N HIS A 365 12.91 -2.55 -7.71
CA HIS A 365 13.33 -2.34 -9.10
C HIS A 365 13.39 -0.84 -9.45
N ALA A 366 12.42 -0.04 -9.00
CA ALA A 366 12.42 1.41 -9.22
C ALA A 366 13.72 2.07 -8.72
N VAL A 367 14.12 1.73 -7.48
CA VAL A 367 15.33 2.30 -6.85
C VAL A 367 16.61 1.79 -7.52
N ALA A 368 16.71 0.49 -7.79
CA ALA A 368 17.88 -0.08 -8.48
C ALA A 368 18.05 0.49 -9.90
N MET A 369 16.94 0.65 -10.65
CA MET A 369 16.94 1.28 -11.97
C MET A 369 17.37 2.75 -11.88
N ALA A 370 16.86 3.51 -10.89
CA ALA A 370 17.27 4.89 -10.67
C ALA A 370 18.78 5.01 -10.39
N ALA A 371 19.33 4.10 -9.58
CA ALA A 371 20.78 4.06 -9.32
C ALA A 371 21.57 3.85 -10.61
N GLY A 372 21.11 2.92 -11.49
CA GLY A 372 21.71 2.71 -12.82
C GLY A 372 21.66 3.95 -13.70
N MET A 373 20.54 4.68 -13.70
CA MET A 373 20.39 5.93 -14.46
C MET A 373 21.29 7.05 -13.92
N ALA A 374 21.35 7.21 -12.60
CA ALA A 374 22.22 8.19 -11.94
C ALA A 374 23.71 7.91 -12.25
N LYS A 375 24.10 6.65 -12.30
CA LYS A 375 25.46 6.23 -12.68
C LYS A 375 25.84 6.63 -14.11
N GLN A 376 24.85 6.82 -14.98
CA GLN A 376 25.04 7.27 -16.38
C GLN A 376 24.84 8.78 -16.54
N GLY A 377 24.73 9.54 -15.44
CA GLY A 377 24.67 11.00 -15.46
C GLY A 377 23.27 11.60 -15.61
N LEU A 378 22.20 10.79 -15.42
CA LEU A 378 20.85 11.30 -15.30
C LEU A 378 20.55 11.72 -13.84
N THR A 379 19.49 12.51 -13.66
CA THR A 379 18.96 12.93 -12.36
C THR A 379 17.59 12.26 -12.14
N PRO A 380 17.55 11.00 -11.69
CA PRO A 380 16.30 10.30 -11.47
C PRO A 380 15.60 10.79 -10.20
N VAL A 381 14.30 11.05 -10.32
CA VAL A 381 13.39 11.37 -9.22
C VAL A 381 12.42 10.20 -9.04
N VAL A 382 12.55 9.50 -7.91
CA VAL A 382 11.74 8.32 -7.57
C VAL A 382 10.62 8.74 -6.65
N ALA A 383 9.37 8.69 -7.12
CA ALA A 383 8.19 9.09 -6.35
C ALA A 383 7.40 7.84 -5.90
N ILE A 384 7.46 7.55 -4.60
CA ILE A 384 6.87 6.37 -3.97
C ILE A 384 6.28 6.76 -2.62
N TYR A 385 5.16 6.11 -2.21
CA TYR A 385 4.59 6.30 -0.87
C TYR A 385 5.54 5.78 0.20
N SER A 386 5.62 6.53 1.30
CA SER A 386 6.52 6.25 2.43
C SER A 386 6.44 4.79 2.90
N SER A 387 5.23 4.27 3.17
CA SER A 387 5.04 2.89 3.63
C SER A 387 5.46 1.83 2.60
N PHE A 388 5.43 2.14 1.30
CA PHE A 388 5.84 1.22 0.24
C PHE A 388 7.33 1.28 -0.06
N LEU A 389 7.97 2.44 0.17
CA LEU A 389 9.42 2.60 0.03
C LEU A 389 10.21 1.67 0.97
N GLN A 390 9.60 1.19 2.06
CA GLN A 390 10.19 0.17 2.95
C GLN A 390 10.67 -1.08 2.20
N ARG A 391 10.03 -1.44 1.08
CA ARG A 391 10.41 -2.59 0.25
C ARG A 391 11.71 -2.41 -0.49
N ALA A 392 12.19 -1.18 -0.62
CA ALA A 392 13.42 -0.83 -1.32
C ALA A 392 14.56 -0.45 -0.35
N TYR A 393 14.43 -0.78 0.94
CA TYR A 393 15.41 -0.38 1.96
C TYR A 393 16.83 -0.88 1.65
N ASP A 394 16.96 -2.13 1.20
CA ASP A 394 18.25 -2.67 0.74
C ASP A 394 18.81 -1.89 -0.46
N GLN A 395 17.98 -1.57 -1.47
CA GLN A 395 18.39 -0.85 -2.67
C GLN A 395 18.75 0.62 -2.37
N LEU A 396 18.10 1.23 -1.39
CA LEU A 396 18.49 2.56 -0.90
C LEU A 396 19.92 2.54 -0.33
N ILE A 397 20.27 1.51 0.44
CA ILE A 397 21.61 1.34 1.04
C ILE A 397 22.62 0.91 -0.02
N HIS A 398 22.38 -0.26 -0.62
CA HIS A 398 23.37 -0.95 -1.45
C HIS A 398 23.55 -0.30 -2.82
N ASP A 399 22.43 -0.05 -3.52
CA ASP A 399 22.50 0.39 -4.91
C ASP A 399 22.70 1.90 -5.03
N THR A 400 22.23 2.67 -4.05
CA THR A 400 22.24 4.15 -4.11
C THR A 400 23.27 4.77 -3.18
N ALA A 401 23.11 4.61 -1.86
CA ALA A 401 23.91 5.35 -0.87
C ALA A 401 25.37 4.87 -0.79
N LEU A 402 25.62 3.57 -0.88
CA LEU A 402 26.99 3.01 -0.86
C LEU A 402 27.88 3.55 -2.00
N SER A 403 27.26 3.88 -3.13
CA SER A 403 27.94 4.46 -4.29
C SER A 403 27.82 5.98 -4.39
N ASP A 404 27.22 6.63 -3.37
CA ASP A 404 26.97 8.08 -3.30
C ASP A 404 26.31 8.64 -4.56
N LEU A 405 25.34 7.90 -5.12
CA LEU A 405 24.67 8.27 -6.35
C LEU A 405 23.60 9.34 -6.10
N HIS A 406 23.55 10.31 -7.00
CA HIS A 406 22.56 11.39 -6.93
C HIS A 406 21.20 10.89 -7.44
N VAL A 407 20.38 10.42 -6.51
CA VAL A 407 18.98 10.02 -6.71
C VAL A 407 18.10 10.82 -5.76
N VAL A 408 17.04 11.43 -6.28
CA VAL A 408 16.06 12.18 -5.47
C VAL A 408 14.87 11.27 -5.19
N PHE A 409 14.56 11.05 -3.91
CA PHE A 409 13.41 10.27 -3.46
C PHE A 409 12.30 11.22 -2.99
N ALA A 410 11.23 11.32 -3.77
CA ALA A 410 10.00 12.01 -3.38
C ALA A 410 9.12 11.05 -2.57
N VAL A 411 9.26 11.12 -1.24
CA VAL A 411 8.62 10.21 -0.29
C VAL A 411 7.25 10.77 0.09
N ASP A 412 6.25 10.37 -0.66
CA ASP A 412 4.88 10.83 -0.50
C ASP A 412 4.16 10.06 0.63
N ARG A 413 3.13 10.63 1.24
CA ARG A 413 2.36 10.06 2.36
C ARG A 413 3.23 9.76 3.59
N ALA A 414 4.22 10.60 3.87
CA ALA A 414 4.99 10.53 5.11
C ALA A 414 4.12 10.88 6.31
N GLY A 415 4.32 10.22 7.45
CA GLY A 415 3.51 10.40 8.65
C GLY A 415 2.18 9.65 8.61
N MET A 416 1.19 10.11 9.35
CA MET A 416 -0.12 9.48 9.44
C MET A 416 -0.98 9.81 8.22
N VAL A 417 -1.49 8.77 7.52
CA VAL A 417 -2.32 8.92 6.31
C VAL A 417 -3.82 8.78 6.57
N GLY A 418 -4.22 8.35 7.76
CA GLY A 418 -5.61 8.32 8.19
C GLY A 418 -6.37 7.03 7.88
N ALA A 419 -7.33 7.11 6.97
CA ALA A 419 -8.37 6.09 6.79
C ALA A 419 -7.90 4.69 6.35
N ASP A 420 -6.72 4.55 5.77
CA ASP A 420 -6.15 3.25 5.37
C ASP A 420 -5.42 2.52 6.52
N GLY A 421 -5.16 3.23 7.61
CA GLY A 421 -4.74 2.67 8.88
C GLY A 421 -3.31 2.12 8.91
N GLU A 422 -3.08 1.19 9.82
CA GLU A 422 -1.77 0.69 10.25
C GLU A 422 -0.85 0.19 9.14
N THR A 423 -1.39 -0.26 8.02
CA THR A 423 -0.60 -0.79 6.90
C THR A 423 -0.13 0.29 5.93
N HIS A 424 -0.66 1.51 6.04
CA HIS A 424 -0.39 2.59 5.08
C HIS A 424 0.26 3.82 5.71
N HIS A 425 0.32 3.93 7.06
CA HIS A 425 1.00 5.04 7.71
C HIS A 425 2.50 5.06 7.38
N GLY A 426 3.00 6.22 6.96
CA GLY A 426 4.40 6.47 6.66
C GLY A 426 5.19 6.89 7.90
N ILE A 427 5.20 6.04 8.93
CA ILE A 427 5.73 6.37 10.26
C ILE A 427 7.16 5.88 10.51
N PHE A 428 7.74 5.14 9.58
CA PHE A 428 9.08 4.55 9.72
C PHE A 428 10.13 5.24 8.85
N ASP A 429 9.74 6.00 7.83
CA ASP A 429 10.63 6.60 6.83
C ASP A 429 11.62 7.59 7.44
N ALA A 430 11.19 8.42 8.39
CA ALA A 430 12.07 9.35 9.08
C ALA A 430 13.25 8.63 9.76
N THR A 431 13.03 7.43 10.27
CA THR A 431 14.06 6.61 10.93
C THR A 431 14.94 5.90 9.91
N PHE A 432 14.36 5.03 9.07
CA PHE A 432 15.18 4.18 8.19
C PHE A 432 15.94 4.99 7.13
N LEU A 433 15.43 6.12 6.67
CA LEU A 433 16.17 7.01 5.77
C LEU A 433 17.32 7.73 6.48
N SER A 434 17.10 8.15 7.72
CA SER A 434 18.10 8.92 8.46
C SER A 434 19.27 8.10 9.00
N GLU A 435 19.16 6.78 9.07
CA GLU A 435 20.26 5.89 9.49
C GLU A 435 21.17 5.48 8.31
N ILE A 436 20.72 5.73 7.05
CA ILE A 436 21.52 5.44 5.86
C ILE A 436 22.64 6.50 5.75
N PRO A 437 23.92 6.09 5.70
CA PRO A 437 25.02 7.01 5.44
C PRO A 437 24.84 7.78 4.14
N ASN A 438 25.28 9.04 4.10
CA ASN A 438 25.20 9.96 2.97
C ASN A 438 23.77 10.37 2.55
N MET A 439 22.72 9.81 3.16
CA MET A 439 21.34 10.18 2.84
C MET A 439 20.98 11.53 3.47
N THR A 440 20.64 12.50 2.63
CA THR A 440 20.01 13.76 3.09
C THR A 440 18.50 13.58 3.17
N VAL A 441 17.86 13.97 4.28
CA VAL A 441 16.40 13.87 4.48
C VAL A 441 15.80 15.22 4.78
N LEU A 442 15.02 15.76 3.85
CA LEU A 442 14.34 17.06 3.92
C LEU A 442 12.85 16.88 4.26
N CYS A 443 12.30 17.79 5.05
CA CYS A 443 10.93 17.73 5.57
C CYS A 443 10.20 19.07 5.37
N PRO A 444 9.62 19.36 4.19
CA PRO A 444 8.84 20.57 3.97
C PRO A 444 7.56 20.58 4.82
N SER A 445 7.18 21.77 5.31
CA SER A 445 5.99 22.00 6.11
C SER A 445 4.84 22.63 5.33
N ASN A 446 5.14 23.18 4.16
CA ASN A 446 4.20 23.86 3.28
C ASN A 446 4.62 23.74 1.81
N PHE A 447 3.79 24.23 0.91
CA PHE A 447 4.01 24.12 -0.52
C PHE A 447 5.20 24.95 -1.05
N ALA A 448 5.49 26.09 -0.43
CA ALA A 448 6.63 26.90 -0.82
C ALA A 448 7.95 26.17 -0.50
N GLU A 449 8.05 25.62 0.70
CA GLU A 449 9.21 24.82 1.10
C GLU A 449 9.40 23.56 0.27
N LEU A 450 8.30 22.87 -0.11
CA LEU A 450 8.41 21.70 -0.99
C LEU A 450 9.07 22.07 -2.32
N ARG A 451 8.70 23.20 -2.93
CA ARG A 451 9.32 23.67 -4.17
C ARG A 451 10.79 24.00 -3.97
N THR A 452 11.10 24.77 -2.94
CA THR A 452 12.48 25.17 -2.63
C THR A 452 13.35 23.95 -2.30
N MET A 453 12.83 22.98 -1.54
CA MET A 453 13.56 21.76 -1.19
C MET A 453 13.72 20.82 -2.39
N LEU A 454 12.74 20.75 -3.31
CA LEU A 454 12.88 19.97 -4.53
C LEU A 454 13.93 20.57 -5.47
N ASP A 455 13.93 21.90 -5.63
CA ASP A 455 14.97 22.59 -6.39
C ASP A 455 16.38 22.33 -5.80
N ARG A 456 16.52 22.44 -4.47
CA ARG A 456 17.79 22.11 -3.78
C ARG A 456 18.20 20.66 -3.97
N ALA A 457 17.25 19.73 -3.85
CA ALA A 457 17.52 18.30 -3.98
C ALA A 457 18.01 17.94 -5.38
N VAL A 458 17.45 18.55 -6.42
CA VAL A 458 17.80 18.31 -7.81
C VAL A 458 19.12 19.01 -8.20
N ASN A 459 19.31 20.28 -7.78
CA ASN A 459 20.36 21.14 -8.32
C ASN A 459 21.56 21.38 -7.40
N GLU A 460 21.40 21.28 -6.06
CA GLU A 460 22.43 21.73 -5.12
C GLU A 460 23.04 20.61 -4.27
N ILE A 461 22.20 19.65 -3.80
CA ILE A 461 22.63 18.57 -2.92
C ILE A 461 23.17 17.43 -3.74
N LYS A 462 24.35 16.93 -3.39
CA LYS A 462 24.97 15.76 -4.02
C LYS A 462 24.66 14.51 -3.20
N GLY A 463 24.76 13.33 -3.85
CA GLY A 463 24.43 12.07 -3.25
C GLY A 463 22.90 11.84 -3.15
N PRO A 464 22.46 10.82 -2.40
CA PRO A 464 21.05 10.47 -2.27
C PRO A 464 20.28 11.47 -1.40
N VAL A 465 19.13 11.95 -1.87
CA VAL A 465 18.30 12.93 -1.19
C VAL A 465 16.86 12.45 -1.10
N ALA A 466 16.29 12.41 0.10
CA ALA A 466 14.87 12.14 0.31
C ALA A 466 14.14 13.43 0.73
N ILE A 467 13.00 13.70 0.11
CA ILE A 467 12.08 14.75 0.50
C ILE A 467 10.79 14.06 0.96
N ARG A 468 10.51 14.13 2.26
CA ARG A 468 9.33 13.48 2.84
C ARG A 468 8.23 14.49 3.10
N TYR A 469 7.04 14.27 2.55
CA TYR A 469 5.89 15.14 2.69
C TYR A 469 4.59 14.34 2.91
N PRO A 470 3.58 14.94 3.63
CA PRO A 470 2.37 14.20 4.01
C PRO A 470 1.37 14.09 2.86
N ARG A 471 0.36 13.26 3.07
CA ARG A 471 -0.86 13.26 2.28
C ARG A 471 -1.69 14.51 2.57
N GLY A 472 -2.23 15.16 1.54
CA GLY A 472 -3.18 16.27 1.67
C GLY A 472 -2.55 17.65 1.55
N GLY A 473 -3.23 18.65 2.11
CA GLY A 473 -2.86 20.07 1.98
C GLY A 473 -1.91 20.56 3.06
N GLU A 474 -1.45 21.79 2.92
CA GLU A 474 -0.60 22.46 3.91
C GLU A 474 -1.43 23.08 5.05
N GLY A 475 -0.80 23.23 6.23
CA GLY A 475 -1.38 23.89 7.39
C GLY A 475 -1.31 25.42 7.34
N ASN A 476 -1.31 26.05 8.52
CA ASN A 476 -1.30 27.52 8.66
C ASN A 476 0.08 28.15 8.47
N TYR A 477 1.16 27.42 8.72
CA TYR A 477 2.53 27.90 8.49
C TYR A 477 2.82 27.96 6.98
N LYS A 478 3.20 29.16 6.48
CA LYS A 478 3.33 29.45 5.03
C LYS A 478 4.69 30.00 4.63
N GLU A 479 5.56 30.35 5.60
CA GLU A 479 6.86 30.92 5.30
C GLU A 479 7.78 29.89 4.64
N ASP A 480 8.59 30.35 3.68
CA ASP A 480 9.58 29.52 3.01
C ASP A 480 10.93 29.61 3.72
N SER A 481 11.28 28.57 4.44
CA SER A 481 12.60 28.38 5.06
C SER A 481 13.38 27.23 4.43
N GLY A 482 12.96 26.71 3.28
CA GLY A 482 13.47 25.50 2.65
C GLY A 482 14.97 25.49 2.33
N ARG A 483 15.63 26.66 2.27
CA ARG A 483 17.10 26.75 2.09
C ARG A 483 17.90 26.60 3.38
N GLN A 484 17.26 26.65 4.54
CA GLN A 484 17.90 26.50 5.84
C GLN A 484 17.71 25.06 6.36
N ASN A 485 18.67 24.52 7.11
CA ASN A 485 18.52 23.21 7.74
C ASN A 485 17.61 23.26 8.97
N LEU A 486 17.60 24.38 9.66
CA LEU A 486 16.69 24.67 10.76
C LEU A 486 16.36 26.19 10.78
N VAL A 487 15.26 26.54 11.44
CA VAL A 487 14.89 27.95 11.66
C VAL A 487 14.20 28.12 13.01
N VAL A 488 14.53 29.23 13.69
CA VAL A 488 13.84 29.66 14.91
C VAL A 488 12.65 30.50 14.51
N LEU A 489 11.44 29.98 14.71
CA LEU A 489 10.20 30.65 14.34
C LEU A 489 9.68 31.60 15.43
N ARG A 490 10.03 31.31 16.68
CA ARG A 490 9.64 32.10 17.84
C ARG A 490 10.73 32.00 18.90
N GLU A 491 11.11 33.13 19.47
CA GLU A 491 11.97 33.16 20.64
C GLU A 491 11.16 32.97 21.92
N GLY A 492 11.77 32.34 22.93
CA GLY A 492 11.18 32.08 24.25
C GLY A 492 12.26 31.65 25.24
N ALA A 493 11.99 31.80 26.54
CA ALA A 493 12.96 31.53 27.57
C ALA A 493 12.70 30.30 28.42
N ASP A 494 11.45 29.76 28.42
CA ASP A 494 11.04 28.73 29.37
C ASP A 494 11.29 27.32 28.82
N ILE A 495 10.82 27.03 27.59
CA ILE A 495 10.95 25.73 26.96
C ILE A 495 11.17 25.86 25.45
N THR A 496 11.98 24.97 24.88
CA THR A 496 12.08 24.81 23.42
C THR A 496 11.11 23.73 22.93
N LEU A 497 10.24 24.08 21.98
CA LEU A 497 9.41 23.17 21.24
C LEU A 497 10.00 22.95 19.85
N CYS A 498 10.27 21.69 19.49
CA CYS A 498 10.93 21.34 18.25
C CYS A 498 10.08 20.37 17.43
N ALA A 499 9.99 20.58 16.11
CA ALA A 499 9.33 19.68 15.19
C ALA A 499 9.89 19.82 13.76
N TYR A 500 9.51 18.90 12.89
CA TYR A 500 9.75 18.96 11.45
C TYR A 500 8.46 18.71 10.65
N GLY A 501 8.49 19.04 9.38
CA GLY A 501 7.35 18.83 8.48
C GLY A 501 6.09 19.56 8.97
N THR A 502 4.94 19.05 8.64
CA THR A 502 3.65 19.66 9.00
C THR A 502 3.33 19.67 10.50
N MET A 503 4.05 18.86 11.32
CA MET A 503 3.90 18.85 12.78
C MET A 503 4.22 20.23 13.40
N ILE A 504 4.95 21.10 12.69
CA ILE A 504 5.24 22.46 13.12
C ILE A 504 3.97 23.28 13.38
N ASN A 505 2.86 23.00 12.66
CA ASN A 505 1.59 23.68 12.88
C ASN A 505 1.01 23.39 14.28
N ASN A 506 1.10 22.13 14.74
CA ASN A 506 0.64 21.73 16.08
C ASN A 506 1.53 22.33 17.17
N VAL A 507 2.84 22.39 16.92
CA VAL A 507 3.81 23.00 17.84
C VAL A 507 3.61 24.52 17.96
N LEU A 508 3.36 25.22 16.86
CA LEU A 508 3.00 26.64 16.89
C LEU A 508 1.69 26.88 17.65
N GLY A 509 0.68 26.03 17.42
CA GLY A 509 -0.57 26.08 18.19
C GLY A 509 -0.34 25.85 19.69
N ALA A 510 0.53 24.91 20.05
CA ALA A 510 0.90 24.65 21.44
C ALA A 510 1.61 25.87 22.08
N ALA A 511 2.52 26.51 21.35
CA ALA A 511 3.21 27.74 21.81
C ALA A 511 2.23 28.89 22.07
N GLU A 512 1.19 29.04 21.24
CA GLU A 512 0.14 30.05 21.49
C GLU A 512 -0.70 29.74 22.75
N ILE A 513 -0.99 28.48 23.01
CA ILE A 513 -1.70 28.03 24.21
C ILE A 513 -0.83 28.31 25.45
N LEU A 514 0.46 27.97 25.40
CA LEU A 514 1.42 28.21 26.50
C LEU A 514 1.59 29.72 26.78
N HIS A 515 1.69 30.56 25.75
CA HIS A 515 1.78 32.00 25.90
C HIS A 515 0.60 32.58 26.70
N LYS A 516 -0.62 32.14 26.43
CA LYS A 516 -1.81 32.52 27.18
C LYS A 516 -1.75 32.10 28.65
N GLN A 517 -0.90 31.14 29.00
CA GLN A 517 -0.65 30.67 30.36
C GLN A 517 0.56 31.35 31.01
N GLY A 518 1.21 32.30 30.31
CA GLY A 518 2.40 33.02 30.78
C GLY A 518 3.71 32.25 30.62
N ILE A 519 3.73 31.22 29.76
CA ILE A 519 4.91 30.41 29.43
C ILE A 519 5.42 30.80 28.03
N GLU A 520 6.66 31.29 27.96
CA GLU A 520 7.28 31.72 26.72
C GLU A 520 8.09 30.61 26.07
N ALA A 521 7.43 29.95 25.10
CA ALA A 521 8.01 28.82 24.35
C ALA A 521 8.84 29.33 23.15
N ARG A 522 10.08 28.86 23.05
CA ARG A 522 10.90 28.95 21.85
C ARG A 522 10.44 27.88 20.87
N VAL A 523 10.20 28.24 19.61
CA VAL A 523 9.78 27.25 18.57
C VAL A 523 10.87 27.12 17.53
N VAL A 524 11.39 25.91 17.36
CA VAL A 524 12.43 25.57 16.40
C VAL A 524 11.89 24.52 15.39
N LYS A 525 11.99 24.87 14.13
CA LYS A 525 11.62 24.00 13.02
C LYS A 525 12.88 23.40 12.39
N ILE A 526 12.88 22.08 12.22
CA ILE A 526 13.95 21.34 11.55
C ILE A 526 13.51 21.03 10.12
N ASN A 527 14.25 21.51 9.15
CA ASN A 527 14.01 21.29 7.72
C ASN A 527 14.75 20.07 7.18
N ALA A 528 15.96 19.80 7.72
CA ALA A 528 16.76 18.62 7.39
C ALA A 528 16.92 17.75 8.64
N ILE A 529 16.28 16.58 8.67
CA ILE A 529 16.39 15.63 9.80
C ILE A 529 17.59 14.68 9.66
N SER A 530 18.24 14.67 8.51
CA SER A 530 19.54 14.04 8.24
C SER A 530 20.27 14.84 7.17
N PRO A 531 21.58 15.15 7.37
CA PRO A 531 22.33 15.02 8.61
C PRO A 531 21.90 16.03 9.68
N LEU A 532 22.03 15.64 10.96
CA LEU A 532 21.94 16.56 12.10
C LEU A 532 23.35 16.98 12.51
N TYR A 533 23.63 18.28 12.50
CA TYR A 533 24.97 18.79 12.81
C TYR A 533 25.09 19.25 14.28
N ASP A 534 26.19 18.93 14.93
CA ASP A 534 26.48 19.33 16.30
C ASP A 534 26.36 20.83 16.53
N ARG A 535 26.84 21.63 15.56
CA ARG A 535 26.75 23.12 15.61
C ARG A 535 25.32 23.63 15.72
N ASP A 536 24.37 22.95 15.06
CA ASP A 536 22.98 23.36 15.00
C ASP A 536 22.25 23.06 16.32
N MET A 537 22.75 22.11 17.12
CA MET A 537 22.12 21.71 18.39
C MET A 537 22.19 22.84 19.46
N ARG A 538 23.22 23.65 19.43
CA ARG A 538 23.32 24.83 20.32
C ARG A 538 22.26 25.88 19.98
N GLU A 539 21.99 26.07 18.71
CA GLU A 539 20.94 26.96 18.23
C GLU A 539 19.54 26.40 18.55
N VAL A 540 19.35 25.10 18.41
CA VAL A 540 18.08 24.44 18.76
C VAL A 540 17.70 24.69 20.21
N ILE A 541 18.58 24.40 21.14
CA ILE A 541 18.32 24.60 22.58
C ILE A 541 18.18 26.07 22.95
N GLY A 542 19.01 26.93 22.37
CA GLY A 542 19.07 28.34 22.74
C GLY A 542 19.49 28.52 24.22
N LYS A 543 18.66 29.25 24.99
CA LYS A 543 18.87 29.50 26.42
C LYS A 543 17.90 28.73 27.33
N THR A 544 17.04 27.87 26.77
CA THR A 544 16.03 27.16 27.55
C THR A 544 16.63 25.95 28.28
N LYS A 545 16.03 25.62 29.43
CA LYS A 545 16.43 24.46 30.24
C LYS A 545 15.57 23.23 30.02
N ALA A 546 14.46 23.39 29.33
CA ALA A 546 13.54 22.33 28.99
C ALA A 546 13.33 22.26 27.46
N MET A 547 13.11 21.07 26.94
CA MET A 547 12.86 20.83 25.52
C MET A 547 11.81 19.75 25.30
N LEU A 548 10.91 19.97 24.34
CA LEU A 548 9.95 19.00 23.85
C LEU A 548 10.15 18.84 22.34
N VAL A 549 10.27 17.60 21.86
CA VAL A 549 10.34 17.26 20.43
C VAL A 549 9.08 16.51 20.04
N ALA A 550 8.34 17.05 19.06
CA ALA A 550 7.11 16.46 18.55
C ALA A 550 7.29 15.89 17.13
N GLU A 551 6.97 14.60 16.94
CA GLU A 551 7.21 13.86 15.70
C GLU A 551 6.09 12.88 15.40
N GLU A 552 5.58 12.82 14.17
CA GLU A 552 4.62 11.81 13.72
C GLU A 552 5.33 10.56 13.14
N CYS A 553 6.15 9.91 13.95
CA CYS A 553 6.91 8.72 13.57
C CYS A 553 7.00 7.72 14.73
N ALA A 554 7.44 6.49 14.43
CA ALA A 554 7.78 5.51 15.45
C ALA A 554 8.87 6.05 16.38
N GLY A 555 8.78 5.73 17.69
CA GLY A 555 9.62 6.35 18.71
C GLY A 555 11.09 5.90 18.70
N VAL A 556 11.38 4.68 18.20
CA VAL A 556 12.75 4.14 18.22
C VAL A 556 13.54 4.70 17.03
N GLY A 557 14.71 5.29 17.29
CA GLY A 557 15.57 5.90 16.26
C GLY A 557 15.05 7.22 15.70
N CYS A 558 14.00 7.80 16.27
CA CYS A 558 13.42 9.06 15.85
C CYS A 558 14.40 10.23 15.95
N MET A 559 14.09 11.36 15.31
CA MET A 559 14.96 12.55 15.33
C MET A 559 15.26 13.02 16.74
N GLY A 560 14.26 13.06 17.64
CA GLY A 560 14.43 13.48 19.01
C GLY A 560 15.41 12.61 19.81
N GLN A 561 15.43 11.27 19.60
CA GLN A 561 16.43 10.41 20.22
C GLN A 561 17.85 10.67 19.68
N ARG A 562 17.99 10.91 18.38
CA ARG A 562 19.28 11.26 17.77
C ARG A 562 19.77 12.62 18.26
N MET A 563 18.86 13.60 18.37
CA MET A 563 19.16 14.89 18.97
C MET A 563 19.62 14.74 20.42
N ALA A 564 18.91 13.97 21.24
CA ALA A 564 19.27 13.72 22.63
C ALA A 564 20.69 13.14 22.76
N ALA A 565 21.09 12.22 21.89
CA ALA A 565 22.43 11.66 21.85
C ALA A 565 23.48 12.73 21.50
N ILE A 566 23.25 13.53 20.46
CA ILE A 566 24.17 14.62 20.07
C ILE A 566 24.32 15.66 21.20
N LEU A 567 23.20 16.06 21.81
CA LEU A 567 23.19 16.99 22.93
C LEU A 567 24.00 16.46 24.13
N GLY A 568 23.82 15.17 24.45
CA GLY A 568 24.57 14.50 25.51
C GLY A 568 26.06 14.43 25.24
N TRP A 569 26.49 14.04 24.05
CA TRP A 569 27.90 14.00 23.65
C TRP A 569 28.56 15.37 23.71
N ASN A 570 27.85 16.42 23.33
CA ASN A 570 28.32 17.78 23.35
C ASN A 570 28.22 18.47 24.75
N LYS A 571 27.65 17.78 25.75
CA LYS A 571 27.43 18.31 27.12
C LYS A 571 26.61 19.59 27.16
N ILE A 572 25.60 19.66 26.29
CA ILE A 572 24.65 20.77 26.16
C ILE A 572 23.20 20.33 26.32
N SER A 573 22.98 19.19 26.96
CA SER A 573 21.61 18.65 27.19
C SER A 573 20.79 19.63 28.04
N PRO A 574 19.49 19.81 27.75
CA PRO A 574 18.58 20.49 28.62
C PRO A 574 18.45 19.74 29.96
N GLU A 575 18.01 20.41 31.01
CA GLU A 575 17.73 19.77 32.30
C GLU A 575 16.59 18.74 32.16
N ARG A 576 15.66 19.00 31.23
CA ARG A 576 14.50 18.15 30.93
C ARG A 576 14.26 18.04 29.45
N LEU A 577 14.10 16.82 28.96
CA LEU A 577 13.79 16.49 27.56
C LEU A 577 12.59 15.55 27.49
N GLU A 578 11.60 15.93 26.72
CA GLU A 578 10.43 15.13 26.43
C GLU A 578 10.33 14.83 24.93
N LEU A 579 10.02 13.58 24.58
CA LEU A 579 9.81 13.13 23.20
C LEU A 579 8.36 12.70 23.01
N CYS A 580 7.61 13.45 22.22
CA CYS A 580 6.24 13.16 21.85
C CYS A 580 6.20 12.53 20.46
N ASN A 581 5.89 11.24 20.37
CA ASN A 581 5.84 10.48 19.13
C ASN A 581 4.87 9.28 19.28
N LEU A 582 4.83 8.38 18.29
CA LEU A 582 3.91 7.24 18.28
C LEU A 582 4.38 6.05 19.13
N GLY A 583 5.51 6.16 19.83
CA GLY A 583 6.04 5.08 20.66
C GLY A 583 6.38 3.83 19.84
N LYS A 584 5.86 2.67 20.27
CA LYS A 584 6.02 1.36 19.64
C LYS A 584 4.68 0.81 19.11
N GLU A 585 3.73 1.66 18.83
CA GLU A 585 2.38 1.26 18.42
C GLU A 585 2.18 1.40 16.92
N PHE A 586 1.22 0.64 16.39
CA PHE A 586 0.71 0.79 15.04
C PHE A 586 -0.62 1.54 15.11
N PRO A 587 -0.67 2.83 14.72
CA PRO A 587 -1.90 3.61 14.75
C PRO A 587 -3.00 2.96 13.90
N ALA A 588 -4.21 2.89 14.44
CA ALA A 588 -5.37 2.36 13.73
C ALA A 588 -5.82 3.32 12.59
N GLN A 589 -6.91 2.97 11.89
CA GLN A 589 -7.53 3.87 10.93
C GLN A 589 -8.34 4.97 11.65
N GLY A 590 -8.38 6.16 11.06
CA GLY A 590 -9.13 7.31 11.58
C GLY A 590 -8.85 8.55 10.73
N THR A 591 -9.34 9.72 11.13
CA THR A 591 -8.82 10.98 10.60
C THR A 591 -7.47 11.30 11.25
N VAL A 592 -6.63 12.07 10.56
CA VAL A 592 -5.32 12.45 11.10
C VAL A 592 -5.47 13.22 12.42
N GLU A 593 -6.51 14.06 12.53
CA GLU A 593 -6.82 14.82 13.74
C GLU A 593 -7.24 13.93 14.93
N GLU A 594 -8.01 12.85 14.68
CA GLU A 594 -8.35 11.87 15.73
C GLU A 594 -7.10 11.15 16.22
N LEU A 595 -6.23 10.74 15.29
CA LEU A 595 -4.98 10.06 15.61
C LEU A 595 -4.00 10.99 16.35
N TYR A 596 -3.88 12.26 15.97
CA TYR A 596 -3.07 13.22 16.74
C TYR A 596 -3.54 13.35 18.17
N ARG A 597 -4.86 13.37 18.44
CA ARG A 597 -5.38 13.41 19.82
C ARG A 597 -5.10 12.10 20.57
N GLU A 598 -5.26 10.95 19.90
CA GLU A 598 -4.97 9.64 20.51
C GLU A 598 -3.51 9.55 20.99
N PHE A 599 -2.57 10.04 20.18
CA PHE A 599 -1.13 9.98 20.49
C PHE A 599 -0.60 11.22 21.20
N GLY A 600 -1.45 12.19 21.54
CA GLY A 600 -1.05 13.40 22.24
C GLY A 600 -0.17 14.33 21.41
N LEU A 601 -0.35 14.33 20.09
CA LEU A 601 0.40 15.15 19.12
C LEU A 601 -0.37 16.39 18.63
N ASP A 602 -1.62 16.57 19.06
CA ASP A 602 -2.38 17.81 18.83
C ASP A 602 -1.85 18.98 19.69
N ALA A 603 -2.20 20.20 19.32
CA ALA A 603 -1.66 21.40 19.96
C ALA A 603 -1.98 21.49 21.47
N GLU A 604 -3.18 21.06 21.87
CA GLU A 604 -3.62 21.10 23.27
C GLU A 604 -2.84 20.09 24.12
N SER A 605 -2.68 18.87 23.62
CA SER A 605 -1.92 17.82 24.29
C SER A 605 -0.44 18.16 24.40
N LEU A 606 0.16 18.72 23.34
CA LEU A 606 1.56 19.18 23.34
C LEU A 606 1.77 20.33 24.33
N ALA A 607 0.86 21.32 24.41
CA ALA A 607 0.93 22.41 25.36
C ALA A 607 0.84 21.92 26.81
N LYS A 608 -0.09 20.98 27.09
CA LYS A 608 -0.22 20.36 28.41
C LYS A 608 1.06 19.64 28.80
N LYS A 609 1.61 18.83 27.90
CA LYS A 609 2.85 18.06 28.13
C LYS A 609 4.05 19.00 28.37
N ALA A 610 4.17 20.07 27.58
CA ALA A 610 5.22 21.08 27.76
C ALA A 610 5.13 21.78 29.14
N ALA A 611 3.93 22.12 29.59
CA ALA A 611 3.72 22.69 30.93
C ALA A 611 4.05 21.68 32.06
N GLU A 612 3.80 20.38 31.85
CA GLU A 612 4.20 19.32 32.80
C GLU A 612 5.73 19.18 32.88
N VAL A 613 6.44 19.29 31.75
CA VAL A 613 7.91 19.22 31.69
C VAL A 613 8.55 20.35 32.46
N LEU A 614 7.92 21.52 32.57
CA LEU A 614 8.44 22.68 33.31
C LEU A 614 8.24 22.57 34.83
N ARG A 615 7.31 21.77 35.31
CA ARG A 615 7.08 21.51 36.74
C ARG A 615 8.10 20.51 37.30
#